data_d17c8c6f656008bbf2c233df7427fbd1
#
_entry.id   d17c8c6f656008bbf2c233df7427fbd1
#
_cell.length_a   1.000
_cell.length_b   1.000
_cell.length_c   1.000
_cell.angle_alpha   90.00
_cell.angle_beta   90.00
_cell.angle_gamma   90.00
#
_symmetry.space_group_name_H-M   'P 1'
#
loop_
_entity.id
_entity.type
_entity.pdbx_description
1 polymer ?
#
loop_
_entity_poly.entity_id
_entity_poly.type
_entity_poly.pdbx_seq_one_letter_code
_entity_poly.pdbx_strand_id
1 'polypeptide(L)'
;MREAGKRTRGRGTTARPGRPRQAEVARLAGVSQTTVSLVLGKKTGGAAISEETRQKVVGAAESLGYVPDPAARRLAAARNNLLGVFSFTATFPTDVQHSYYPFLVGVEQEAAAQGYDLVLFTGSSPGGTGGGTHALHRARLADGCLILGRHAPTAELCRLVAEGFPVVHLGRRDEPEGPAWVGADYVSASRGVVERLVALGHRRIVLVREDDEAPASTDREQGVREGLEEAGLPVGPEAVFRSADPARELTSDRVREWVADGVTAFVAEETDTSAAWRALNAALAEAGLNCPGDVSLALLGSPPPDAADGPTPAGFDIPRAQLGAAAVRLLAALVAGEQASEPLVACTFRPGDTLAPPRRTSPQPPDPLPGPRVPGRGRNRNTRTEQGEPTQ
;
A
#
# COMPACT_ATOMS: atom_id res chain seq x y z
N MET A 1 -19.28 -70.01 48.80
CA MET A 1 -19.26 -70.55 47.44
C MET A 1 -19.87 -69.50 46.50
N ARG A 2 -19.05 -68.82 45.74
CA ARG A 2 -19.32 -68.30 44.39
C ARG A 2 -18.03 -67.63 43.91
N GLU A 3 -17.40 -68.29 42.97
CA GLU A 3 -16.21 -67.76 42.21
C GLU A 3 -16.60 -66.55 41.35
N ALA A 4 -15.79 -65.54 41.40
CA ALA A 4 -15.85 -64.39 40.48
C ALA A 4 -14.71 -64.49 39.45
N GLY A 5 -15.06 -64.81 38.18
CA GLY A 5 -14.17 -64.93 37.08
C GLY A 5 -13.55 -63.58 36.66
N LYS A 6 -12.25 -63.61 36.64
CA LYS A 6 -11.40 -62.49 36.15
C LYS A 6 -11.39 -62.50 34.64
N ARG A 7 -12.14 -61.58 33.96
CA ARG A 7 -12.07 -61.32 32.56
C ARG A 7 -10.92 -60.33 32.29
N THR A 8 -9.82 -60.83 31.80
CA THR A 8 -8.72 -60.05 31.22
C THR A 8 -9.16 -59.52 29.86
N ARG A 9 -9.48 -58.21 29.76
CA ARG A 9 -9.61 -57.50 28.48
C ARG A 9 -8.23 -57.16 27.98
N GLY A 10 -7.73 -57.87 26.96
CA GLY A 10 -6.60 -57.49 26.15
C GLY A 10 -6.93 -56.21 25.36
N ARG A 11 -6.33 -55.06 25.69
CA ARG A 11 -6.30 -53.86 24.89
C ARG A 11 -5.27 -54.10 23.79
N GLY A 12 -5.71 -54.49 22.60
CA GLY A 12 -4.93 -54.38 21.37
C GLY A 12 -4.77 -52.89 21.01
N THR A 13 -3.67 -52.32 21.41
CA THR A 13 -3.18 -51.05 20.84
C THR A 13 -2.69 -51.30 19.42
N THR A 14 -3.52 -51.05 18.42
CA THR A 14 -3.06 -50.90 17.05
C THR A 14 -2.21 -49.63 16.99
N ALA A 15 -0.90 -49.79 17.18
CA ALA A 15 0.06 -48.74 16.91
C ALA A 15 -0.09 -48.33 15.43
N ARG A 16 -0.45 -47.07 15.17
CA ARG A 16 -0.33 -46.51 13.84
C ARG A 16 1.08 -46.75 13.35
N PRO A 17 1.27 -47.28 12.11
CA PRO A 17 2.60 -47.48 11.56
C PRO A 17 3.33 -46.12 11.63
N GLY A 18 4.44 -46.09 12.36
CA GLY A 18 5.27 -44.88 12.50
C GLY A 18 5.74 -44.46 11.13
N ARG A 19 5.81 -43.12 10.91
CA ARG A 19 6.42 -42.61 9.67
C ARG A 19 7.80 -43.21 9.48
N PRO A 20 8.14 -43.65 8.23
CA PRO A 20 9.44 -44.21 7.94
C PRO A 20 10.55 -43.25 8.39
N ARG A 21 11.65 -43.80 8.92
CA ARG A 21 12.76 -43.01 9.43
C ARG A 21 13.95 -43.10 8.47
N GLN A 22 14.79 -42.07 8.45
CA GLN A 22 16.01 -42.02 7.64
C GLN A 22 16.90 -43.25 7.84
N ALA A 23 16.94 -43.80 9.06
CA ALA A 23 17.66 -45.04 9.39
C ALA A 23 17.13 -46.26 8.61
N GLU A 24 15.86 -46.31 8.29
CA GLU A 24 15.26 -47.41 7.51
C GLU A 24 15.63 -47.32 6.04
N VAL A 25 15.68 -46.10 5.49
CA VAL A 25 16.18 -45.82 4.13
C VAL A 25 17.67 -46.21 4.04
N ALA A 26 18.49 -45.85 5.02
CA ALA A 26 19.91 -46.16 5.06
C ALA A 26 20.14 -47.67 5.08
N ARG A 27 19.36 -48.40 5.88
CA ARG A 27 19.41 -49.86 5.97
C ARG A 27 19.00 -50.52 4.66
N LEU A 28 17.92 -50.06 4.01
CA LEU A 28 17.41 -50.65 2.76
C LEU A 28 18.35 -50.37 1.56
N ALA A 29 18.94 -49.16 1.53
CA ALA A 29 19.89 -48.77 0.50
C ALA A 29 21.33 -49.30 0.71
N GLY A 30 21.63 -49.90 1.89
CA GLY A 30 22.97 -50.40 2.24
C GLY A 30 24.01 -49.30 2.42
N VAL A 31 23.61 -48.09 2.91
CA VAL A 31 24.49 -46.95 3.07
C VAL A 31 24.37 -46.35 4.47
N SER A 32 25.25 -45.40 4.82
CA SER A 32 25.14 -44.66 6.09
C SER A 32 23.99 -43.66 6.06
N GLN A 33 23.45 -43.30 7.22
CA GLN A 33 22.46 -42.19 7.33
C GLN A 33 23.00 -40.87 6.79
N THR A 34 24.31 -40.62 6.96
CA THR A 34 24.97 -39.44 6.39
C THR A 34 24.89 -39.44 4.86
N THR A 35 25.09 -40.62 4.22
CA THR A 35 24.95 -40.77 2.76
C THR A 35 23.51 -40.48 2.31
N VAL A 36 22.52 -41.03 3.03
CA VAL A 36 21.09 -40.72 2.76
C VAL A 36 20.82 -39.23 2.90
N SER A 37 21.33 -38.59 3.94
CA SER A 37 21.19 -37.15 4.14
C SER A 37 21.80 -36.32 2.99
N LEU A 38 22.98 -36.70 2.51
CA LEU A 38 23.65 -36.04 1.40
C LEU A 38 22.89 -36.20 0.07
N VAL A 39 22.41 -37.44 -0.22
CA VAL A 39 21.65 -37.73 -1.45
C VAL A 39 20.32 -37.01 -1.49
N LEU A 40 19.52 -37.07 -0.42
CA LEU A 40 18.18 -36.50 -0.35
C LEU A 40 18.18 -35.01 0.01
N GLY A 41 19.29 -34.50 0.57
CA GLY A 41 19.47 -33.10 0.95
C GLY A 41 19.95 -32.17 -0.16
N LYS A 42 20.21 -32.62 -1.38
CA LYS A 42 20.74 -31.82 -2.52
C LYS A 42 21.98 -30.97 -2.18
N LYS A 43 22.79 -31.36 -1.19
CA LYS A 43 24.02 -30.62 -0.87
C LYS A 43 25.09 -30.89 -1.93
N THR A 44 25.42 -29.91 -2.73
CA THR A 44 26.51 -29.88 -3.71
C THR A 44 27.83 -29.52 -3.03
N GLY A 45 28.36 -30.37 -2.18
CA GLY A 45 29.63 -30.05 -1.49
C GLY A 45 30.03 -31.13 -0.51
N GLY A 46 30.36 -32.31 -1.02
CA GLY A 46 30.86 -33.43 -0.24
C GLY A 46 31.32 -34.53 -1.17
N ALA A 47 32.04 -35.54 -0.67
CA ALA A 47 32.58 -36.63 -1.44
C ALA A 47 31.66 -37.05 -2.59
N ALA A 48 32.22 -37.25 -3.81
CA ALA A 48 31.47 -37.61 -5.00
C ALA A 48 30.69 -38.91 -4.76
N ILE A 49 29.37 -38.80 -4.57
CA ILE A 49 28.48 -39.96 -4.44
C ILE A 49 28.21 -40.47 -5.85
N SER A 50 28.49 -41.77 -6.08
CA SER A 50 28.23 -42.38 -7.38
C SER A 50 26.73 -42.33 -7.71
N GLU A 51 26.42 -42.24 -9.00
CA GLU A 51 25.04 -42.25 -9.49
C GLU A 51 24.29 -43.51 -9.08
N GLU A 52 24.97 -44.66 -9.06
CA GLU A 52 24.42 -45.92 -8.57
C GLU A 52 23.97 -45.81 -7.09
N THR A 53 24.81 -45.24 -6.25
CA THR A 53 24.47 -45.03 -4.82
C THR A 53 23.29 -44.05 -4.69
N ARG A 54 23.24 -43.01 -5.51
CA ARG A 54 22.14 -42.06 -5.54
C ARG A 54 20.82 -42.75 -5.88
N GLN A 55 20.81 -43.57 -6.93
CA GLN A 55 19.61 -44.31 -7.35
C GLN A 55 19.15 -45.30 -6.30
N LYS A 56 20.06 -46.02 -5.63
CA LYS A 56 19.73 -46.94 -4.52
C LYS A 56 19.04 -46.21 -3.38
N VAL A 57 19.52 -45.02 -3.00
CA VAL A 57 18.93 -44.23 -1.90
C VAL A 57 17.55 -43.69 -2.28
N VAL A 58 17.42 -43.16 -3.51
CA VAL A 58 16.13 -42.61 -4.00
C VAL A 58 15.10 -43.74 -4.09
N GLY A 59 15.43 -44.90 -4.70
CA GLY A 59 14.52 -46.02 -4.80
C GLY A 59 14.14 -46.60 -3.43
N ALA A 60 15.06 -46.65 -2.46
CA ALA A 60 14.75 -47.05 -1.10
C ALA A 60 13.80 -46.05 -0.38
N ALA A 61 13.98 -44.73 -0.58
CA ALA A 61 13.11 -43.71 -0.03
C ALA A 61 11.70 -43.82 -0.61
N GLU A 62 11.58 -43.96 -1.92
CA GLU A 62 10.31 -44.12 -2.63
C GLU A 62 9.56 -45.38 -2.19
N SER A 63 10.25 -46.54 -2.11
CA SER A 63 9.63 -47.79 -1.70
C SER A 63 9.09 -47.79 -0.26
N LEU A 64 9.71 -47.00 0.63
CA LEU A 64 9.27 -46.82 2.01
C LEU A 64 8.27 -45.69 2.18
N GLY A 65 7.99 -44.90 1.14
CA GLY A 65 7.23 -43.67 1.27
C GLY A 65 7.91 -42.65 2.20
N TYR A 66 9.25 -42.67 2.29
CA TYR A 66 10.02 -41.78 3.13
C TYR A 66 10.15 -40.40 2.46
N VAL A 67 9.61 -39.39 3.12
CA VAL A 67 9.86 -38.00 2.79
C VAL A 67 10.75 -37.40 3.87
N PRO A 68 11.92 -36.83 3.51
CA PRO A 68 12.79 -36.18 4.48
C PRO A 68 12.01 -35.13 5.29
N ASP A 69 12.09 -35.23 6.62
CA ASP A 69 11.39 -34.29 7.50
C ASP A 69 11.91 -32.86 7.26
N PRO A 70 11.04 -31.93 6.83
CA PRO A 70 11.43 -30.54 6.63
C PRO A 70 12.00 -29.90 7.91
N ALA A 71 11.49 -30.25 9.09
CA ALA A 71 11.99 -29.75 10.37
C ALA A 71 13.40 -30.24 10.68
N ALA A 72 13.70 -31.53 10.41
CA ALA A 72 15.04 -32.09 10.58
C ALA A 72 16.04 -31.48 9.57
N ARG A 73 15.60 -31.19 8.34
CA ARG A 73 16.42 -30.50 7.36
C ARG A 73 16.71 -29.04 7.78
N ARG A 74 15.74 -28.35 8.34
CA ARG A 74 15.89 -26.98 8.89
C ARG A 74 16.91 -26.92 10.01
N LEU A 75 16.93 -27.92 10.91
CA LEU A 75 17.93 -28.01 11.99
C LEU A 75 19.36 -28.24 11.47
N ALA A 76 19.51 -28.86 10.29
CA ALA A 76 20.82 -29.14 9.67
C ALA A 76 21.26 -28.10 8.62
N ALA A 77 20.36 -27.25 8.17
CA ALA A 77 20.60 -26.22 7.16
C ALA A 77 20.66 -24.84 7.86
N ALA A 78 21.62 -24.01 7.45
CA ALA A 78 21.70 -22.61 7.90
C ALA A 78 20.54 -21.76 7.37
N ARG A 79 19.71 -22.25 6.43
CA ARG A 79 18.59 -21.55 5.78
C ARG A 79 17.40 -22.48 5.61
N ASN A 80 16.20 -21.92 5.72
CA ASN A 80 14.95 -22.64 5.58
C ASN A 80 14.36 -22.58 4.16
N ASN A 81 14.84 -21.67 3.32
CA ASN A 81 14.26 -21.26 2.03
C ASN A 81 12.79 -20.83 2.18
N LEU A 82 12.48 -20.17 3.29
CA LEU A 82 11.17 -19.60 3.57
C LEU A 82 11.29 -18.09 3.73
N LEU A 83 10.41 -17.35 3.07
CA LEU A 83 10.21 -15.92 3.31
C LEU A 83 8.89 -15.70 4.02
N GLY A 84 8.91 -14.90 5.07
CA GLY A 84 7.72 -14.49 5.80
C GLY A 84 7.05 -13.30 5.09
N VAL A 85 5.72 -13.30 5.07
CA VAL A 85 4.93 -12.14 4.65
C VAL A 85 4.03 -11.76 5.80
N PHE A 86 4.24 -10.57 6.37
CA PHE A 86 3.42 -9.99 7.41
C PHE A 86 2.52 -8.90 6.87
N SER A 87 1.24 -8.94 7.25
CA SER A 87 0.33 -7.83 7.06
C SER A 87 -0.31 -7.47 8.40
N PHE A 88 -0.33 -6.18 8.71
CA PHE A 88 -1.01 -5.63 9.89
C PHE A 88 -2.45 -5.20 9.58
N THR A 89 -2.84 -5.24 8.32
CA THR A 89 -4.20 -5.01 7.84
C THR A 89 -4.77 -6.29 7.25
N ALA A 90 -6.09 -6.33 7.03
CA ALA A 90 -6.72 -7.47 6.36
C ALA A 90 -6.15 -7.60 4.94
N THR A 91 -5.36 -8.65 4.71
CA THR A 91 -4.64 -8.88 3.44
C THR A 91 -5.52 -9.50 2.37
N PHE A 92 -6.60 -10.16 2.79
CA PHE A 92 -7.57 -10.81 1.91
C PHE A 92 -8.93 -10.15 2.08
N PRO A 93 -9.17 -9.01 1.45
CA PRO A 93 -10.51 -8.45 1.40
C PRO A 93 -11.41 -9.36 0.57
N THR A 94 -12.71 -9.27 0.77
CA THR A 94 -13.71 -9.97 -0.02
C THR A 94 -13.73 -9.52 -1.49
N ASP A 95 -13.07 -8.40 -1.80
CA ASP A 95 -12.88 -7.88 -3.14
C ASP A 95 -11.40 -7.99 -3.57
N VAL A 96 -11.15 -8.81 -4.60
CA VAL A 96 -9.81 -9.15 -5.11
C VAL A 96 -9.08 -7.95 -5.74
N GLN A 97 -9.77 -6.83 -6.00
CA GLN A 97 -9.19 -5.64 -6.62
C GLN A 97 -8.52 -4.69 -5.61
N HIS A 98 -8.50 -5.04 -4.33
CA HIS A 98 -7.87 -4.23 -3.30
C HIS A 98 -6.34 -4.16 -3.45
N SER A 99 -5.80 -3.07 -2.98
CA SER A 99 -4.43 -2.61 -3.19
C SER A 99 -3.34 -3.62 -2.83
N TYR A 100 -3.58 -4.57 -1.91
CA TYR A 100 -2.55 -5.52 -1.45
C TYR A 100 -2.41 -6.77 -2.32
N TYR A 101 -3.48 -7.25 -2.97
CA TYR A 101 -3.41 -8.47 -3.76
C TYR A 101 -2.38 -8.42 -4.91
N PRO A 102 -2.27 -7.34 -5.71
CA PRO A 102 -1.25 -7.26 -6.75
C PRO A 102 0.18 -7.28 -6.21
N PHE A 103 0.45 -6.78 -5.00
CA PHE A 103 1.77 -6.95 -4.36
C PHE A 103 2.07 -8.42 -4.11
N LEU A 104 1.09 -9.16 -3.55
CA LEU A 104 1.26 -10.59 -3.26
C LEU A 104 1.52 -11.42 -4.52
N VAL A 105 0.91 -11.07 -5.66
CA VAL A 105 1.19 -11.71 -6.95
C VAL A 105 2.66 -11.55 -7.32
N GLY A 106 3.21 -10.34 -7.22
CA GLY A 106 4.63 -10.09 -7.50
C GLY A 106 5.56 -10.78 -6.51
N VAL A 107 5.19 -10.81 -5.23
CA VAL A 107 5.95 -11.51 -4.18
C VAL A 107 5.99 -13.01 -4.46
N GLU A 108 4.87 -13.63 -4.77
CA GLU A 108 4.77 -15.08 -5.03
C GLU A 108 5.58 -15.47 -6.27
N GLN A 109 5.40 -14.77 -7.38
CA GLN A 109 6.12 -15.07 -8.63
C GLN A 109 7.64 -14.97 -8.46
N GLU A 110 8.13 -13.91 -7.81
CA GLU A 110 9.56 -13.71 -7.61
C GLU A 110 10.14 -14.70 -6.58
N ALA A 111 9.43 -14.99 -5.49
CA ALA A 111 9.84 -15.98 -4.49
C ALA A 111 9.99 -17.36 -5.13
N ALA A 112 9.01 -17.79 -5.93
CA ALA A 112 9.06 -19.05 -6.66
C ALA A 112 10.23 -19.09 -7.65
N ALA A 113 10.50 -18.01 -8.39
CA ALA A 113 11.62 -17.90 -9.32
C ALA A 113 12.98 -18.04 -8.62
N GLN A 114 13.10 -17.59 -7.35
CA GLN A 114 14.31 -17.70 -6.55
C GLN A 114 14.37 -18.94 -5.65
N GLY A 115 13.37 -19.82 -5.72
CA GLY A 115 13.32 -21.07 -4.97
C GLY A 115 12.98 -20.93 -3.50
N TYR A 116 12.24 -19.87 -3.13
CA TYR A 116 11.69 -19.67 -1.81
C TYR A 116 10.22 -20.08 -1.76
N ASP A 117 9.82 -20.69 -0.64
CA ASP A 117 8.42 -20.82 -0.25
C ASP A 117 7.98 -19.63 0.62
N LEU A 118 6.69 -19.31 0.63
CA LEU A 118 6.13 -18.22 1.41
C LEU A 118 5.37 -18.71 2.64
N VAL A 119 5.53 -18.01 3.77
CA VAL A 119 4.73 -18.18 4.98
C VAL A 119 3.99 -16.88 5.25
N LEU A 120 2.67 -16.91 5.16
CA LEU A 120 1.84 -15.75 5.47
C LEU A 120 1.52 -15.71 6.97
N PHE A 121 1.87 -14.61 7.60
CA PHE A 121 1.52 -14.31 8.98
C PHE A 121 0.38 -13.31 9.02
N THR A 122 -0.81 -13.79 9.29
CA THR A 122 -1.98 -12.94 9.54
C THR A 122 -1.98 -12.46 10.98
N GLY A 123 -2.27 -11.21 11.25
CA GLY A 123 -2.24 -10.58 12.59
C GLY A 123 -3.19 -11.17 13.62
N SER A 124 -3.97 -12.19 13.26
CA SER A 124 -4.92 -12.89 14.13
C SER A 124 -4.23 -13.84 15.12
N SER A 125 -3.56 -13.30 16.14
CA SER A 125 -3.30 -14.09 17.35
C SER A 125 -4.54 -14.05 18.25
N PRO A 126 -5.13 -15.18 18.66
CA PRO A 126 -6.18 -15.18 19.68
C PRO A 126 -5.57 -14.70 20.99
N GLY A 127 -5.96 -13.55 21.47
CA GLY A 127 -5.66 -13.13 22.84
C GLY A 127 -5.03 -11.78 23.01
N GLY A 128 -5.31 -10.76 22.21
CA GLY A 128 -4.79 -9.59 22.76
C GLY A 128 -4.88 -8.24 22.06
N THR A 129 -5.36 -7.33 22.78
CA THR A 129 -5.16 -5.90 22.78
C THR A 129 -3.66 -5.45 22.83
N GLY A 130 -2.72 -6.35 22.45
CA GLY A 130 -1.28 -6.13 22.39
C GLY A 130 -0.60 -6.88 21.24
N GLY A 131 -1.28 -7.02 20.09
CA GLY A 131 -0.98 -8.01 19.03
C GLY A 131 0.29 -7.81 18.19
N GLY A 132 1.05 -6.70 18.29
CA GLY A 132 2.21 -6.46 17.43
C GLY A 132 3.42 -7.32 17.82
N THR A 133 3.84 -7.26 19.04
CA THR A 133 5.14 -7.78 19.52
C THR A 133 5.26 -9.30 19.41
N HIS A 134 4.24 -10.06 19.79
CA HIS A 134 4.28 -11.53 19.73
C HIS A 134 4.15 -12.09 18.31
N ALA A 135 3.50 -11.37 17.40
CA ALA A 135 3.35 -11.80 16.02
C ALA A 135 4.72 -11.79 15.30
N LEU A 136 5.53 -10.75 15.48
CA LEU A 136 6.84 -10.60 14.85
C LEU A 136 7.89 -11.61 15.34
N HIS A 137 7.77 -12.15 16.56
CA HIS A 137 8.64 -13.26 17.00
C HIS A 137 8.50 -14.51 16.13
N ARG A 138 7.34 -14.71 15.51
CA ARG A 138 7.12 -15.82 14.57
C ARG A 138 7.84 -15.61 13.24
N ALA A 139 8.24 -14.37 12.91
CA ALA A 139 9.02 -14.08 11.70
C ALA A 139 10.27 -14.95 11.58
N ARG A 140 10.89 -15.31 12.73
CA ARG A 140 12.09 -16.16 12.80
C ARG A 140 11.87 -17.62 12.37
N LEU A 141 10.65 -18.01 12.01
CA LEU A 141 10.37 -19.25 11.29
C LEU A 141 10.81 -19.19 9.83
N ALA A 142 11.00 -18.00 9.28
CA ALA A 142 11.50 -17.73 7.95
C ALA A 142 12.95 -17.23 7.99
N ASP A 143 13.61 -17.18 6.84
CA ASP A 143 14.97 -16.66 6.69
C ASP A 143 15.02 -15.14 6.67
N GLY A 144 13.89 -14.51 6.35
CA GLY A 144 13.66 -13.07 6.36
C GLY A 144 12.17 -12.77 6.18
N CYS A 145 11.78 -11.51 6.27
CA CYS A 145 10.39 -11.13 6.30
C CYS A 145 10.08 -9.89 5.47
N LEU A 146 9.00 -9.95 4.69
CA LEU A 146 8.35 -8.81 4.03
C LEU A 146 7.25 -8.26 4.93
N ILE A 147 7.19 -6.94 5.04
CA ILE A 147 6.19 -6.22 5.81
C ILE A 147 5.30 -5.43 4.87
N LEU A 148 3.99 -5.65 4.94
CA LEU A 148 2.97 -4.93 4.18
C LEU A 148 2.07 -4.15 5.14
N GLY A 149 1.81 -2.90 4.81
CA GLY A 149 0.88 -2.04 5.55
C GLY A 149 1.43 -0.64 5.77
N ARG A 150 0.56 0.35 5.73
CA ARG A 150 0.92 1.78 5.91
C ARG A 150 1.44 2.07 7.32
N HIS A 151 0.83 1.45 8.33
CA HIS A 151 1.12 1.64 9.74
C HIS A 151 1.68 0.35 10.36
N ALA A 152 2.96 0.11 10.13
CA ALA A 152 3.68 -1.02 10.75
C ALA A 152 4.31 -0.58 12.09
N PRO A 153 4.45 -1.49 13.08
CA PRO A 153 5.02 -1.18 14.38
C PRO A 153 6.53 -0.93 14.27
N THR A 154 6.91 0.33 14.13
CA THR A 154 8.29 0.78 13.87
C THR A 154 9.30 0.27 14.88
N ALA A 155 9.00 0.39 16.18
CA ALA A 155 9.95 0.00 17.24
C ALA A 155 10.28 -1.50 17.20
N GLU A 156 9.31 -2.34 16.93
CA GLU A 156 9.51 -3.79 16.80
C GLU A 156 10.29 -4.16 15.55
N LEU A 157 10.05 -3.46 14.45
CA LEU A 157 10.79 -3.69 13.19
C LEU A 157 12.26 -3.28 13.34
N CYS A 158 12.53 -2.10 13.90
CA CYS A 158 13.91 -1.65 14.19
C CYS A 158 14.64 -2.63 15.11
N ARG A 159 13.95 -3.19 16.11
CA ARG A 159 14.55 -4.22 17.00
C ARG A 159 14.91 -5.49 16.23
N LEU A 160 14.05 -5.99 15.34
CA LEU A 160 14.36 -7.16 14.52
C LEU A 160 15.59 -6.93 13.63
N VAL A 161 15.67 -5.74 13.03
CA VAL A 161 16.82 -5.33 12.22
C VAL A 161 18.10 -5.25 13.06
N ALA A 162 18.03 -4.62 14.25
CA ALA A 162 19.16 -4.53 15.18
C ALA A 162 19.66 -5.91 15.67
N GLU A 163 18.76 -6.91 15.74
CA GLU A 163 19.10 -8.30 16.05
C GLU A 163 19.64 -9.07 14.84
N GLY A 164 19.85 -8.38 13.68
CA GLY A 164 20.40 -8.96 12.44
C GLY A 164 19.40 -9.80 11.63
N PHE A 165 18.09 -9.68 11.90
CA PHE A 165 17.09 -10.41 11.13
C PHE A 165 16.70 -9.62 9.87
N PRO A 166 16.78 -10.23 8.64
CA PRO A 166 16.46 -9.54 7.40
C PRO A 166 14.98 -9.13 7.33
N VAL A 167 14.71 -7.85 7.17
CA VAL A 167 13.36 -7.31 7.04
C VAL A 167 13.32 -6.30 5.89
N VAL A 168 12.32 -6.44 5.02
CA VAL A 168 12.03 -5.47 3.96
C VAL A 168 10.58 -5.00 4.09
N HIS A 169 10.39 -3.68 4.09
CA HIS A 169 9.08 -3.06 4.09
C HIS A 169 8.64 -2.70 2.66
N LEU A 170 7.40 -3.01 2.29
CA LEU A 170 6.78 -2.51 1.07
C LEU A 170 6.15 -1.14 1.33
N GLY A 171 6.79 -0.13 0.83
CA GLY A 171 6.56 1.28 1.10
C GLY A 171 7.81 1.94 1.69
N ARG A 172 8.10 3.17 1.29
CA ARG A 172 9.20 3.96 1.83
C ARG A 172 9.09 4.10 3.34
N ARG A 173 10.23 4.12 4.02
CA ARG A 173 10.37 4.34 5.45
C ARG A 173 11.40 5.44 5.71
N ASP A 174 11.22 6.16 6.81
CA ASP A 174 12.08 7.30 7.17
C ASP A 174 13.04 7.00 8.32
N GLU A 175 12.90 5.82 8.95
CA GLU A 175 13.73 5.45 10.08
C GLU A 175 15.15 5.05 9.63
N PRO A 176 16.22 5.77 10.03
CA PRO A 176 17.59 5.50 9.57
C PRO A 176 18.14 4.12 9.94
N GLU A 177 17.68 3.55 11.07
CA GLU A 177 18.04 2.21 11.54
C GLU A 177 16.85 1.22 11.39
N GLY A 178 15.93 1.56 10.51
CA GLY A 178 14.73 0.77 10.23
C GLY A 178 14.98 -0.38 9.27
N PRO A 179 13.88 -1.08 8.88
CA PRO A 179 13.95 -2.10 7.84
C PRO A 179 14.33 -1.46 6.50
N ALA A 180 15.05 -2.19 5.67
CA ALA A 180 15.18 -1.86 4.26
C ALA A 180 13.80 -1.79 3.61
N TRP A 181 13.65 -1.04 2.52
CA TRP A 181 12.33 -0.85 1.92
C TRP A 181 12.37 -0.80 0.38
N VAL A 182 11.22 -1.01 -0.21
CA VAL A 182 10.95 -0.78 -1.64
C VAL A 182 9.72 0.11 -1.74
N GLY A 183 9.80 1.22 -2.44
CA GLY A 183 8.73 2.21 -2.54
C GLY A 183 8.38 2.56 -3.98
N ALA A 184 7.15 3.05 -4.20
CA ALA A 184 6.79 3.70 -5.45
C ALA A 184 7.29 5.15 -5.43
N ASP A 185 7.73 5.66 -6.58
CA ASP A 185 8.12 7.06 -6.75
C ASP A 185 6.86 7.93 -6.86
N TYR A 186 6.23 8.17 -5.70
CA TYR A 186 5.03 8.98 -5.61
C TYR A 186 5.31 10.48 -5.85
N VAL A 187 6.51 10.96 -5.48
CA VAL A 187 6.88 12.36 -5.67
C VAL A 187 6.90 12.70 -7.15
N SER A 188 7.69 11.98 -7.95
CA SER A 188 7.78 12.23 -9.40
C SER A 188 6.44 12.00 -10.12
N ALA A 189 5.68 10.97 -9.70
CA ALA A 189 4.38 10.66 -10.30
C ALA A 189 3.35 11.77 -10.03
N SER A 190 3.27 12.27 -8.81
CA SER A 190 2.33 13.33 -8.43
C SER A 190 2.70 14.66 -9.08
N ARG A 191 4.00 15.00 -9.13
CA ARG A 191 4.49 16.16 -9.86
C ARG A 191 4.08 16.08 -11.33
N GLY A 192 4.29 14.93 -12.00
CA GLY A 192 3.90 14.74 -13.39
C GLY A 192 2.38 14.87 -13.65
N VAL A 193 1.52 14.59 -12.67
CA VAL A 193 0.07 14.87 -12.75
C VAL A 193 -0.19 16.37 -12.74
N VAL A 194 0.47 17.12 -11.84
CA VAL A 194 0.34 18.59 -11.78
C VAL A 194 0.86 19.24 -13.07
N GLU A 195 2.00 18.83 -13.60
CA GLU A 195 2.54 19.31 -14.87
C GLU A 195 1.52 19.21 -16.00
N ARG A 196 0.77 18.10 -16.08
CA ARG A 196 -0.27 17.91 -17.09
C ARG A 196 -1.45 18.85 -16.90
N LEU A 197 -1.90 19.04 -15.65
CA LEU A 197 -2.96 20.00 -15.34
C LEU A 197 -2.53 21.43 -15.74
N VAL A 198 -1.30 21.80 -15.42
CA VAL A 198 -0.73 23.09 -15.78
C VAL A 198 -0.61 23.26 -17.30
N ALA A 199 -0.19 22.22 -18.02
CA ALA A 199 -0.14 22.21 -19.47
C ALA A 199 -1.52 22.39 -20.14
N LEU A 200 -2.59 21.89 -19.50
CA LEU A 200 -3.98 22.12 -19.92
C LEU A 200 -4.47 23.55 -19.62
N GLY A 201 -3.75 24.32 -18.82
CA GLY A 201 -4.07 25.70 -18.49
C GLY A 201 -4.63 25.92 -17.09
N HIS A 202 -4.70 24.89 -16.24
CA HIS A 202 -5.11 25.05 -14.84
C HIS A 202 -4.08 25.87 -14.08
N ARG A 203 -4.57 26.76 -13.20
CA ARG A 203 -3.71 27.67 -12.41
C ARG A 203 -4.07 27.65 -10.91
N ARG A 204 -5.26 27.19 -10.56
CA ARG A 204 -5.68 26.95 -9.18
C ARG A 204 -6.12 25.50 -9.05
N ILE A 205 -5.31 24.74 -8.35
CA ILE A 205 -5.40 23.27 -8.19
C ILE A 205 -5.42 22.99 -6.69
N VAL A 206 -6.32 22.13 -6.24
CA VAL A 206 -6.43 21.72 -4.84
C VAL A 206 -6.18 20.22 -4.73
N LEU A 207 -5.24 19.83 -3.88
CA LEU A 207 -5.07 18.46 -3.43
C LEU A 207 -6.04 18.18 -2.28
N VAL A 208 -6.79 17.10 -2.40
CA VAL A 208 -7.67 16.56 -1.35
C VAL A 208 -7.10 15.24 -0.86
N ARG A 209 -6.77 15.16 0.42
CA ARG A 209 -6.19 13.96 1.02
C ARG A 209 -6.71 13.70 2.43
N GLU A 210 -6.51 12.47 2.90
CA GLU A 210 -6.71 12.14 4.30
C GLU A 210 -5.60 12.75 5.17
N ASP A 211 -5.91 13.04 6.43
CA ASP A 211 -4.94 13.51 7.42
C ASP A 211 -4.14 12.32 7.97
N ASP A 212 -3.23 11.83 7.14
CA ASP A 212 -2.38 10.66 7.40
C ASP A 212 -0.93 11.00 7.06
N GLU A 213 -0.03 10.87 8.03
CA GLU A 213 1.40 11.14 7.89
C GLU A 213 2.21 9.91 7.40
N ALA A 214 1.55 8.89 6.85
CA ALA A 214 2.28 7.79 6.22
C ALA A 214 3.15 8.30 5.06
N PRO A 215 4.38 7.79 4.87
CA PRO A 215 5.29 8.25 3.82
C PRO A 215 4.66 8.30 2.42
N ALA A 216 3.78 7.35 2.10
CA ALA A 216 3.08 7.35 0.81
C ALA A 216 2.15 8.56 0.60
N SER A 217 1.56 9.12 1.68
CA SER A 217 0.72 10.32 1.62
C SER A 217 1.56 11.59 1.57
N THR A 218 2.60 11.66 2.40
CA THR A 218 3.52 12.81 2.42
C THR A 218 4.28 12.96 1.11
N ASP A 219 4.71 11.85 0.48
CA ASP A 219 5.38 11.87 -0.83
C ASP A 219 4.47 12.38 -1.95
N ARG A 220 3.18 11.98 -1.95
CA ARG A 220 2.21 12.48 -2.93
C ARG A 220 1.99 13.99 -2.77
N GLU A 221 1.81 14.44 -1.53
CA GLU A 221 1.68 15.87 -1.26
C GLU A 221 2.93 16.63 -1.65
N GLN A 222 4.13 16.12 -1.33
CA GLN A 222 5.39 16.72 -1.75
C GLN A 222 5.44 16.87 -3.26
N GLY A 223 5.13 15.83 -4.03
CA GLY A 223 5.16 15.89 -5.50
C GLY A 223 4.15 16.91 -6.06
N VAL A 224 2.96 17.01 -5.47
CA VAL A 224 2.00 18.05 -5.85
C VAL A 224 2.55 19.45 -5.58
N ARG A 225 3.13 19.69 -4.40
CA ARG A 225 3.73 20.98 -4.05
C ARG A 225 4.88 21.34 -4.96
N GLU A 226 5.80 20.42 -5.23
CA GLU A 226 6.90 20.62 -6.15
C GLU A 226 6.39 21.00 -7.56
N GLY A 227 5.39 20.30 -8.09
CA GLY A 227 4.82 20.61 -9.40
C GLY A 227 4.13 21.97 -9.45
N LEU A 228 3.49 22.41 -8.38
CA LEU A 228 2.93 23.76 -8.27
C LEU A 228 4.02 24.83 -8.20
N GLU A 229 5.06 24.62 -7.39
CA GLU A 229 6.21 25.52 -7.26
C GLU A 229 6.95 25.70 -8.59
N GLU A 230 7.27 24.60 -9.29
CA GLU A 230 7.92 24.61 -10.60
C GLU A 230 7.10 25.38 -11.65
N ALA A 231 5.77 25.34 -11.52
CA ALA A 231 4.87 26.10 -12.39
C ALA A 231 4.66 27.57 -11.95
N GLY A 232 5.27 28.00 -10.85
CA GLY A 232 5.07 29.33 -10.28
C GLY A 232 3.66 29.57 -9.73
N LEU A 233 2.97 28.51 -9.29
CA LEU A 233 1.61 28.55 -8.74
C LEU A 233 1.64 28.60 -7.21
N PRO A 234 0.55 29.09 -6.57
CA PRO A 234 0.46 29.13 -5.11
C PRO A 234 0.56 27.72 -4.50
N VAL A 235 1.38 27.59 -3.44
CA VAL A 235 1.60 26.36 -2.66
C VAL A 235 1.24 26.52 -1.18
N GLY A 236 0.45 27.55 -0.86
CA GLY A 236 -0.01 27.82 0.51
C GLY A 236 -0.95 26.74 1.06
N PRO A 237 -1.46 26.96 2.28
CA PRO A 237 -2.41 26.04 2.90
C PRO A 237 -3.66 25.78 2.06
N GLU A 238 -4.04 26.74 1.21
CA GLU A 238 -5.18 26.66 0.30
C GLU A 238 -5.00 25.63 -0.84
N ALA A 239 -3.78 25.22 -1.12
CA ALA A 239 -3.50 24.23 -2.16
C ALA A 239 -3.74 22.78 -1.70
N VAL A 240 -3.85 22.55 -0.40
CA VAL A 240 -4.02 21.20 0.18
C VAL A 240 -5.13 21.21 1.22
N PHE A 241 -6.12 20.37 0.99
CA PHE A 241 -7.16 20.07 1.98
C PHE A 241 -6.85 18.71 2.60
N ARG A 242 -6.56 18.71 3.90
CA ARG A 242 -6.36 17.51 4.72
C ARG A 242 -7.55 17.33 5.64
N SER A 243 -8.04 16.11 5.77
CA SER A 243 -9.18 15.81 6.64
C SER A 243 -9.04 14.42 7.26
N ALA A 244 -9.33 14.32 8.54
CA ALA A 244 -9.45 13.04 9.24
C ALA A 244 -10.78 12.34 8.94
N ASP A 245 -11.81 13.10 8.49
CA ASP A 245 -13.11 12.59 8.08
C ASP A 245 -13.58 13.31 6.81
N PRO A 246 -13.01 12.95 5.63
CA PRO A 246 -13.34 13.62 4.38
C PRO A 246 -14.84 13.57 4.05
N ALA A 247 -15.53 12.48 4.41
CA ALA A 247 -16.96 12.34 4.14
C ALA A 247 -17.82 13.39 4.85
N ARG A 248 -17.38 13.85 6.02
CA ARG A 248 -18.09 14.87 6.81
C ARG A 248 -17.64 16.29 6.51
N GLU A 249 -16.34 16.48 6.27
CA GLU A 249 -15.73 17.80 6.21
C GLU A 249 -15.68 18.38 4.80
N LEU A 250 -15.66 17.53 3.77
CA LEU A 250 -15.67 17.93 2.38
C LEU A 250 -17.12 18.05 1.86
N THR A 251 -17.71 19.22 2.03
CA THR A 251 -19.09 19.51 1.65
C THR A 251 -19.20 20.09 0.24
N SER A 252 -20.39 19.97 -0.37
CA SER A 252 -20.70 20.60 -1.66
C SER A 252 -20.54 22.12 -1.62
N ASP A 253 -20.84 22.76 -0.49
CA ASP A 253 -20.65 24.21 -0.34
C ASP A 253 -19.17 24.59 -0.37
N ARG A 254 -18.31 23.81 0.29
CA ARG A 254 -16.87 24.01 0.23
C ARG A 254 -16.35 23.91 -1.20
N VAL A 255 -16.81 22.94 -1.95
CA VAL A 255 -16.43 22.77 -3.36
C VAL A 255 -16.90 23.94 -4.20
N ARG A 256 -18.15 24.44 -3.99
CA ARG A 256 -18.66 25.64 -4.68
C ARG A 256 -17.84 26.90 -4.34
N GLU A 257 -17.44 27.08 -3.07
CA GLU A 257 -16.54 28.16 -2.66
C GLU A 257 -15.22 28.11 -3.41
N TRP A 258 -14.55 26.97 -3.46
CA TRP A 258 -13.30 26.82 -4.19
C TRP A 258 -13.44 27.13 -5.69
N VAL A 259 -14.52 26.66 -6.33
CA VAL A 259 -14.77 26.94 -7.74
C VAL A 259 -15.06 28.41 -7.97
N ALA A 260 -15.82 29.06 -7.08
CA ALA A 260 -16.07 30.50 -7.12
C ALA A 260 -14.77 31.31 -6.95
N ASP A 261 -13.84 30.81 -6.14
CA ASP A 261 -12.50 31.37 -5.96
C ASP A 261 -11.55 31.05 -7.13
N GLY A 262 -12.02 30.34 -8.14
CA GLY A 262 -11.27 30.07 -9.38
C GLY A 262 -10.50 28.75 -9.38
N VAL A 263 -10.76 27.82 -8.45
CA VAL A 263 -10.24 26.45 -8.56
C VAL A 263 -10.88 25.75 -9.75
N THR A 264 -10.05 25.21 -10.62
CA THR A 264 -10.50 24.56 -11.85
C THR A 264 -10.08 23.09 -11.96
N ALA A 265 -9.24 22.63 -11.04
CA ALA A 265 -8.83 21.23 -10.98
C ALA A 265 -8.66 20.78 -9.53
N PHE A 266 -9.04 19.54 -9.31
CA PHE A 266 -8.82 18.81 -8.07
C PHE A 266 -7.92 17.61 -8.31
N VAL A 267 -7.11 17.30 -7.31
CA VAL A 267 -6.27 16.11 -7.26
C VAL A 267 -6.63 15.37 -5.99
N ALA A 268 -7.04 14.11 -6.09
CA ALA A 268 -7.39 13.30 -4.92
C ALA A 268 -6.32 12.24 -4.64
N GLU A 269 -6.04 12.00 -3.37
CA GLU A 269 -5.19 10.90 -2.94
C GLU A 269 -5.92 9.57 -3.02
N GLU A 270 -5.21 8.51 -3.45
CA GLU A 270 -5.65 7.12 -3.28
C GLU A 270 -5.07 6.53 -2.00
N THR A 271 -5.95 5.97 -1.18
CA THR A 271 -5.65 5.25 0.05
C THR A 271 -6.37 3.92 0.09
N ASP A 272 -6.13 3.11 1.13
CA ASP A 272 -6.85 1.83 1.32
C ASP A 272 -8.36 2.03 1.49
N THR A 273 -8.79 3.18 2.01
CA THR A 273 -10.19 3.54 2.19
C THR A 273 -10.79 4.26 0.99
N SER A 274 -9.96 4.93 0.19
CA SER A 274 -10.35 5.85 -0.88
C SER A 274 -11.30 6.96 -0.40
N ALA A 275 -11.24 7.35 0.89
CA ALA A 275 -12.21 8.25 1.50
C ALA A 275 -12.15 9.65 0.87
N ALA A 276 -10.96 10.18 0.63
CA ALA A 276 -10.78 11.49 -0.02
C ALA A 276 -11.37 11.51 -1.44
N TRP A 277 -11.11 10.47 -2.23
CA TRP A 277 -11.68 10.32 -3.58
C TRP A 277 -13.20 10.26 -3.57
N ARG A 278 -13.78 9.40 -2.72
CA ARG A 278 -15.23 9.22 -2.62
C ARG A 278 -15.93 10.49 -2.15
N ALA A 279 -15.39 11.12 -1.13
CA ALA A 279 -15.94 12.38 -0.59
C ALA A 279 -15.91 13.49 -1.64
N LEU A 280 -14.81 13.62 -2.40
CA LEU A 280 -14.70 14.63 -3.44
C LEU A 280 -15.70 14.40 -4.58
N ASN A 281 -15.84 13.16 -5.06
CA ASN A 281 -16.82 12.84 -6.10
C ASN A 281 -18.26 13.10 -5.62
N ALA A 282 -18.59 12.71 -4.38
CA ALA A 282 -19.91 12.97 -3.80
C ALA A 282 -20.18 14.48 -3.69
N ALA A 283 -19.23 15.27 -3.19
CA ALA A 283 -19.35 16.72 -3.04
C ALA A 283 -19.46 17.43 -4.41
N LEU A 284 -18.72 16.99 -5.43
CA LEU A 284 -18.85 17.51 -6.80
C LEU A 284 -20.24 17.21 -7.39
N ALA A 285 -20.72 15.98 -7.24
CA ALA A 285 -22.06 15.59 -7.73
C ALA A 285 -23.16 16.38 -7.02
N GLU A 286 -23.10 16.54 -5.70
CA GLU A 286 -24.04 17.33 -4.92
C GLU A 286 -23.96 18.83 -5.22
N ALA A 287 -22.77 19.34 -5.56
CA ALA A 287 -22.60 20.70 -6.05
C ALA A 287 -23.16 20.92 -7.46
N GLY A 288 -23.49 19.86 -8.18
CA GLY A 288 -23.95 19.92 -9.58
C GLY A 288 -22.84 20.21 -10.58
N LEU A 289 -21.58 19.89 -10.22
CA LEU A 289 -20.39 20.12 -11.04
C LEU A 289 -20.02 18.86 -11.82
N ASN A 290 -19.83 19.00 -13.13
CA ASN A 290 -19.47 17.91 -14.00
C ASN A 290 -17.96 17.83 -14.20
N CYS A 291 -17.42 16.63 -14.15
CA CYS A 291 -16.04 16.32 -14.48
C CYS A 291 -16.01 15.59 -15.85
N PRO A 292 -15.20 16.08 -16.85
CA PRO A 292 -14.26 17.20 -16.79
C PRO A 292 -14.90 18.55 -17.19
N GLY A 293 -16.22 18.60 -17.38
CA GLY A 293 -16.91 19.75 -18.00
C GLY A 293 -16.78 21.08 -17.23
N ASP A 294 -16.88 21.06 -15.91
CA ASP A 294 -16.77 22.24 -15.04
C ASP A 294 -15.42 22.30 -14.34
N VAL A 295 -14.93 21.14 -13.90
CA VAL A 295 -13.64 20.98 -13.22
C VAL A 295 -12.92 19.74 -13.71
N SER A 296 -11.60 19.76 -13.72
CA SER A 296 -10.78 18.56 -13.93
C SER A 296 -10.55 17.82 -12.61
N LEU A 297 -10.43 16.50 -12.68
CA LEU A 297 -10.18 15.65 -11.51
C LEU A 297 -9.12 14.61 -11.81
N ALA A 298 -8.05 14.58 -11.02
CA ALA A 298 -6.99 13.57 -11.10
C ALA A 298 -6.96 12.72 -9.82
N LEU A 299 -6.53 11.45 -9.97
CA LEU A 299 -6.35 10.52 -8.86
C LEU A 299 -4.88 10.11 -8.75
N LEU A 300 -4.28 10.32 -7.59
CA LEU A 300 -2.90 9.93 -7.29
C LEU A 300 -2.83 8.45 -6.88
N GLY A 301 -3.13 7.57 -7.83
CA GLY A 301 -3.14 6.14 -7.66
C GLY A 301 -4.21 5.44 -8.49
N SER A 302 -4.53 4.20 -8.13
CA SER A 302 -5.51 3.39 -8.86
C SER A 302 -6.94 3.69 -8.39
N PRO A 303 -7.91 3.75 -9.32
CA PRO A 303 -9.31 3.96 -8.95
C PRO A 303 -9.82 2.81 -8.08
N PRO A 304 -10.70 3.10 -7.09
CA PRO A 304 -11.35 2.04 -6.35
C PRO A 304 -12.30 1.25 -7.25
N PRO A 305 -12.61 -0.02 -6.92
CA PRO A 305 -13.41 -0.89 -7.76
C PRO A 305 -14.81 -0.34 -8.10
N ASP A 306 -15.41 0.39 -7.17
CA ASP A 306 -16.72 1.02 -7.31
C ASP A 306 -16.72 2.30 -8.20
N ALA A 307 -15.56 2.72 -8.67
CA ALA A 307 -15.44 3.81 -9.64
C ALA A 307 -15.60 3.35 -11.11
N ALA A 308 -15.87 2.07 -11.35
CA ALA A 308 -15.92 1.49 -12.69
C ALA A 308 -17.10 2.01 -13.57
N ASP A 309 -18.17 2.50 -12.95
CA ASP A 309 -19.37 2.97 -13.65
C ASP A 309 -19.31 4.44 -14.11
N GLY A 310 -18.18 5.12 -13.86
CA GLY A 310 -17.98 6.54 -14.19
C GLY A 310 -16.87 6.79 -15.22
N PRO A 311 -16.56 8.07 -15.51
CA PRO A 311 -15.40 8.44 -16.31
C PRO A 311 -14.13 7.87 -15.69
N THR A 312 -13.24 7.34 -16.52
CA THR A 312 -11.95 6.84 -16.06
C THR A 312 -11.10 8.00 -15.51
N PRO A 313 -10.72 8.00 -14.23
CA PRO A 313 -9.91 9.07 -13.68
C PRO A 313 -8.50 9.05 -14.28
N ALA A 314 -8.03 10.22 -14.73
CA ALA A 314 -6.64 10.40 -15.07
C ALA A 314 -5.78 10.42 -13.80
N GLY A 315 -4.53 9.99 -13.90
CA GLY A 315 -3.62 9.93 -12.76
C GLY A 315 -2.43 9.03 -13.02
N PHE A 316 -2.10 8.13 -12.11
CA PHE A 316 -1.05 7.14 -12.34
C PHE A 316 -1.41 5.78 -11.74
N ASP A 317 -0.79 4.75 -12.33
CA ASP A 317 -0.87 3.39 -11.82
C ASP A 317 0.36 3.08 -10.97
N ILE A 318 0.10 2.48 -9.81
CA ILE A 318 1.13 2.01 -8.89
C ILE A 318 1.58 0.63 -9.35
N PRO A 319 2.88 0.39 -9.60
CA PRO A 319 3.39 -0.88 -10.12
C PRO A 319 3.49 -1.95 -9.01
N ARG A 320 2.37 -2.29 -8.39
CA ARG A 320 2.29 -3.12 -7.17
C ARG A 320 2.97 -4.48 -7.31
N ALA A 321 2.76 -5.17 -8.43
CA ALA A 321 3.43 -6.45 -8.67
C ALA A 321 4.95 -6.29 -8.80
N GLN A 322 5.41 -5.25 -9.48
CA GLN A 322 6.85 -4.97 -9.61
C GLN A 322 7.47 -4.60 -8.25
N LEU A 323 6.74 -3.86 -7.41
CA LEU A 323 7.16 -3.55 -6.03
C LEU A 323 7.27 -4.83 -5.19
N GLY A 324 6.29 -5.72 -5.28
CA GLY A 324 6.33 -7.03 -4.61
C GLY A 324 7.54 -7.86 -5.03
N ALA A 325 7.80 -7.96 -6.33
CA ALA A 325 8.95 -8.67 -6.87
C ALA A 325 10.28 -8.02 -6.43
N ALA A 326 10.38 -6.69 -6.49
CA ALA A 326 11.58 -5.96 -6.05
C ALA A 326 11.85 -6.17 -4.55
N ALA A 327 10.81 -6.21 -3.72
CA ALA A 327 10.96 -6.48 -2.29
C ALA A 327 11.48 -7.89 -2.01
N VAL A 328 11.06 -8.90 -2.77
CA VAL A 328 11.62 -10.25 -2.66
C VAL A 328 13.09 -10.27 -3.06
N ARG A 329 13.46 -9.61 -4.17
CA ARG A 329 14.88 -9.54 -4.59
C ARG A 329 15.75 -8.88 -3.52
N LEU A 330 15.29 -7.75 -2.97
CA LEU A 330 15.98 -7.07 -1.89
C LEU A 330 16.11 -7.95 -0.65
N LEU A 331 15.03 -8.61 -0.24
CA LEU A 331 15.05 -9.51 0.92
C LEU A 331 15.99 -10.70 0.71
N ALA A 332 15.98 -11.32 -0.46
CA ALA A 332 16.87 -12.43 -0.80
C ALA A 332 18.35 -12.02 -0.77
N ALA A 333 18.68 -10.82 -1.26
CA ALA A 333 20.02 -10.24 -1.15
C ALA A 333 20.44 -10.06 0.32
N LEU A 334 19.56 -9.50 1.16
CA LEU A 334 19.82 -9.35 2.59
C LEU A 334 20.00 -10.71 3.29
N VAL A 335 19.16 -11.70 2.97
CA VAL A 335 19.32 -13.08 3.46
C VAL A 335 20.67 -13.67 3.01
N ALA A 336 21.14 -13.31 1.82
CA ALA A 336 22.46 -13.73 1.32
C ALA A 336 23.62 -13.02 2.01
N GLY A 337 23.36 -11.94 2.75
CA GLY A 337 24.38 -11.08 3.38
C GLY A 337 24.98 -10.07 2.40
N GLU A 338 24.28 -9.79 1.30
CA GLU A 338 24.68 -8.83 0.29
C GLU A 338 24.20 -7.42 0.64
N GLN A 339 24.98 -6.42 0.26
CA GLN A 339 24.49 -5.03 0.31
C GLN A 339 23.57 -4.80 -0.88
N ALA A 340 22.38 -4.30 -0.61
CA ALA A 340 21.41 -3.97 -1.63
C ALA A 340 20.88 -2.55 -1.42
N SER A 341 20.61 -1.86 -2.53
CA SER A 341 20.04 -0.51 -2.50
C SER A 341 18.52 -0.60 -2.42
N GLU A 342 17.92 0.39 -1.77
CA GLU A 342 16.49 0.57 -1.66
C GLU A 342 15.94 1.15 -2.97
N PRO A 343 15.19 0.40 -3.79
CA PRO A 343 14.72 0.89 -5.06
C PRO A 343 13.41 1.68 -4.93
N LEU A 344 13.37 2.86 -5.55
CA LEU A 344 12.14 3.50 -5.94
C LEU A 344 11.70 2.97 -7.31
N VAL A 345 10.46 2.49 -7.40
CA VAL A 345 9.86 2.01 -8.64
C VAL A 345 8.95 3.07 -9.21
N ALA A 346 9.20 3.46 -10.47
CA ALA A 346 8.43 4.51 -11.14
C ALA A 346 6.96 4.09 -11.34
N CYS A 347 6.03 5.01 -11.05
CA CYS A 347 4.63 4.87 -11.42
C CYS A 347 4.42 5.23 -12.90
N THR A 348 3.41 4.63 -13.52
CA THR A 348 3.07 4.90 -14.92
C THR A 348 1.87 5.85 -14.98
N PHE A 349 1.99 6.94 -15.73
CA PHE A 349 0.85 7.83 -15.95
C PHE A 349 -0.28 7.07 -16.65
N ARG A 350 -1.49 7.18 -16.10
CA ARG A 350 -2.73 6.64 -16.68
C ARG A 350 -3.52 7.79 -17.28
N PRO A 351 -3.71 7.81 -18.61
CA PRO A 351 -4.65 8.72 -19.24
C PRO A 351 -6.08 8.35 -18.80
N GLY A 352 -6.96 9.33 -18.80
CA GLY A 352 -8.35 9.15 -18.42
C GLY A 352 -9.21 10.23 -19.05
N ASP A 353 -10.51 10.21 -18.70
CA ASP A 353 -11.54 11.07 -19.30
C ASP A 353 -11.86 12.29 -18.43
N THR A 354 -11.13 12.47 -17.31
CA THR A 354 -11.45 13.46 -16.25
C THR A 354 -10.65 14.74 -16.32
N LEU A 355 -9.79 14.92 -17.32
CA LEU A 355 -9.02 16.14 -17.53
C LEU A 355 -9.46 16.85 -18.82
N ALA A 356 -9.69 18.17 -18.71
CA ALA A 356 -9.94 19.05 -19.85
C ALA A 356 -9.39 20.46 -19.57
N PRO A 357 -9.13 21.27 -20.57
CA PRO A 357 -8.78 22.68 -20.34
C PRO A 357 -9.87 23.38 -19.50
N PRO A 358 -9.49 24.27 -18.58
CA PRO A 358 -10.46 25.02 -17.79
C PRO A 358 -11.39 25.83 -18.70
N ARG A 359 -12.67 25.90 -18.32
CA ARG A 359 -13.58 26.81 -19.03
C ARG A 359 -13.02 28.22 -18.96
N ARG A 360 -12.94 28.90 -20.08
CA ARG A 360 -12.60 30.34 -20.10
C ARG A 360 -13.76 31.04 -19.40
N THR A 361 -13.56 31.51 -18.18
CA THR A 361 -14.39 32.57 -17.64
C THR A 361 -14.19 33.75 -18.57
N SER A 362 -15.21 34.11 -19.34
CA SER A 362 -15.17 35.37 -20.08
C SER A 362 -14.84 36.45 -19.05
N PRO A 363 -13.87 37.33 -19.32
CA PRO A 363 -13.59 38.44 -18.41
C PRO A 363 -14.91 39.17 -18.17
N GLN A 364 -15.34 39.27 -16.94
CA GLN A 364 -16.47 40.10 -16.56
C GLN A 364 -16.21 41.48 -17.17
N PRO A 365 -17.12 42.04 -17.99
CA PRO A 365 -16.87 43.35 -18.55
C PRO A 365 -16.61 44.32 -17.37
N PRO A 366 -15.59 45.20 -17.48
CA PRO A 366 -15.29 46.13 -16.40
C PRO A 366 -16.58 46.85 -16.04
N ASP A 367 -16.82 46.97 -14.73
CA ASP A 367 -17.95 47.75 -14.21
C ASP A 367 -18.02 49.08 -14.99
N PRO A 368 -19.19 49.46 -15.50
CA PRO A 368 -19.31 50.71 -16.25
C PRO A 368 -18.79 51.85 -15.35
N LEU A 369 -17.81 52.55 -15.85
CA LEU A 369 -17.23 53.71 -15.19
C LEU A 369 -18.38 54.58 -14.68
N PRO A 370 -18.35 55.04 -13.42
CA PRO A 370 -19.37 55.93 -12.92
C PRO A 370 -19.49 57.16 -13.83
N GLY A 371 -20.66 57.29 -14.44
CA GLY A 371 -20.93 58.36 -15.40
C GLY A 371 -20.60 59.73 -14.77
N PRO A 372 -20.24 60.77 -15.59
CA PRO A 372 -19.83 62.05 -15.10
C PRO A 372 -20.95 62.63 -14.20
N ARG A 373 -20.61 63.01 -12.97
CA ARG A 373 -21.50 63.67 -12.06
C ARG A 373 -21.98 64.98 -12.72
N VAL A 374 -23.24 65.05 -13.09
CA VAL A 374 -23.85 66.29 -13.58
C VAL A 374 -23.90 67.26 -12.38
N PRO A 375 -23.28 68.49 -12.53
CA PRO A 375 -23.33 69.44 -11.44
C PRO A 375 -24.78 69.94 -11.21
N GLY A 376 -25.27 69.75 -10.02
CA GLY A 376 -26.62 70.14 -9.59
C GLY A 376 -26.84 71.62 -9.79
N ARG A 377 -27.83 71.98 -10.58
CA ARG A 377 -28.36 73.36 -10.68
C ARG A 377 -28.80 73.83 -9.31
N GLY A 378 -28.14 74.90 -8.84
CA GLY A 378 -28.51 75.58 -7.60
C GLY A 378 -29.96 76.03 -7.63
N ARG A 379 -30.73 75.61 -6.65
CA ARG A 379 -32.06 76.17 -6.35
C ARG A 379 -31.86 77.36 -5.51
N ASN A 380 -32.22 78.50 -6.12
CA ASN A 380 -32.36 79.88 -5.53
C ASN A 380 -33.27 79.83 -4.32
N ARG A 381 -32.76 80.26 -3.17
CA ARG A 381 -33.57 80.62 -1.98
C ARG A 381 -34.29 81.91 -2.25
N ASN A 382 -35.60 81.87 -2.29
CA ASN A 382 -36.39 83.08 -2.10
C ASN A 382 -37.07 83.06 -0.72
N THR A 383 -36.67 83.98 0.07
CA THR A 383 -37.26 84.42 1.34
C THR A 383 -38.68 84.88 1.18
N ARG A 384 -39.60 84.46 2.03
CA ARG A 384 -40.71 85.26 2.44
C ARG A 384 -41.19 84.93 3.86
N THR A 385 -41.18 85.97 4.60
CA THR A 385 -41.51 86.26 5.96
C THR A 385 -43.03 86.04 6.28
N GLU A 386 -43.26 85.71 7.56
CA GLU A 386 -44.32 86.22 8.48
C GLU A 386 -45.66 85.49 8.61
N GLN A 387 -45.91 85.25 9.84
CA GLN A 387 -47.06 85.50 10.70
C GLN A 387 -48.09 84.41 10.89
N GLY A 388 -48.28 84.11 12.16
CA GLY A 388 -49.57 84.00 12.79
C GLY A 388 -49.82 82.81 13.67
N GLU A 389 -49.58 82.93 14.96
CA GLU A 389 -50.31 82.23 16.03
C GLU A 389 -51.81 82.66 15.99
N PRO A 390 -52.74 82.09 16.80
CA PRO A 390 -52.66 80.97 17.77
C PRO A 390 -53.98 80.10 17.86
N THR A 391 -53.91 79.14 18.82
CA THR A 391 -55.02 78.54 19.62
C THR A 391 -56.06 77.64 18.96
N GLN A 392 -56.18 76.49 19.37
CA GLN A 392 -56.91 75.78 20.48
C GLN A 392 -56.49 74.29 20.52
#